data_00960371542d911766f7769ecd0ce767
#
_entry.id   00960371542d911766f7769ecd0ce767
#
_cell.length_a   1.000
_cell.length_b   1.000
_cell.length_c   1.000
_cell.angle_alpha   90.00
_cell.angle_beta   90.00
_cell.angle_gamma   90.00
#
_symmetry.space_group_name_H-M   'P 1'
#
loop_
_entity.id
_entity.type
_entity.pdbx_description
1 polymer ?
#
loop_
_entity_poly.entity_id
_entity_poly.type
_entity_poly.pdbx_seq_one_letter_code
_entity_poly.pdbx_strand_id
1 'polypeptide(L)'
;MGIRRNRLSRRGEGGILPQMRKILLLPALLLATAAPARDAPKPERLRADVATLVGFGTRHTASDPNHPTRGIGAARRWFADQMTRIGRDCGDCITVANIARGFTGPRAPQGVNVVDVLGFQQGRDPRRVVIVMGHIDSRVSDVMDATSDAPGANDDASGVALVLEAARILSKEKFDATIVYAALSGEEQGLWGAQLLADTAKEKGWTVTAVLNNDIVGNTVGQDGRRVADRVRVFSEGIRASESIEQQIARRAAGGEDDGPSRALAKTVDAVAKTLPGGVDAFLDRRPDRFGRGGDHEPFLKLGYPAIRFSVGVENYDAQHQDLRRDGTRIYGDTIDRMDFPYLAKVTALNVATIARLAAAPAAPAGVSIDGALSTDTTVRWSPVAGAAGYRIRWRRNDAQDWTDQRDVTGAQAVLKGVIVDDHFVAVSSLSAGGAESVPTFAGRPPR
;
A
#
# COMPACT_ATOMS: atom_id res chain seq x y z
N MET A 1 45.92 -44.38 -66.45
CA MET A 1 45.02 -44.70 -67.55
C MET A 1 43.78 -43.84 -67.31
N GLY A 2 43.60 -42.81 -67.94
CA GLY A 2 43.54 -42.44 -69.35
C GLY A 2 42.10 -42.04 -69.67
N ILE A 3 41.88 -40.78 -69.89
CA ILE A 3 41.30 -40.17 -71.09
C ILE A 3 39.73 -40.14 -71.08
N ARG A 4 38.97 -39.09 -71.36
CA ARG A 4 39.07 -37.91 -72.23
C ARG A 4 37.86 -36.95 -71.96
N ARG A 5 38.09 -35.71 -72.30
CA ARG A 5 37.15 -34.55 -72.49
C ARG A 5 35.97 -34.89 -73.43
N ASN A 6 34.84 -34.23 -73.17
CA ASN A 6 34.17 -33.52 -74.28
C ASN A 6 33.33 -32.31 -73.77
N ARG A 7 33.56 -31.20 -74.42
CA ARG A 7 32.74 -29.96 -74.39
C ARG A 7 31.57 -30.11 -75.35
N LEU A 8 30.44 -29.61 -74.93
CA LEU A 8 29.45 -29.04 -75.86
C LEU A 8 28.70 -27.88 -75.22
N SER A 9 28.77 -26.75 -75.90
CA SER A 9 28.09 -25.48 -75.65
C SER A 9 26.65 -25.55 -76.10
N ARG A 10 25.74 -24.90 -75.40
CA ARG A 10 24.53 -24.18 -75.96
C ARG A 10 23.99 -23.16 -74.96
N ARG A 11 23.97 -21.95 -75.47
CA ARG A 11 23.08 -20.79 -75.36
C ARG A 11 21.82 -21.05 -74.55
N GLY A 12 21.44 -20.32 -73.43
CA GLY A 12 21.04 -18.89 -73.44
C GLY A 12 19.49 -18.84 -73.48
N GLU A 13 18.85 -18.65 -72.34
CA GLU A 13 17.54 -18.03 -72.26
C GLU A 13 17.45 -17.24 -70.95
N GLY A 14 17.13 -15.95 -71.05
CA GLY A 14 17.02 -15.00 -69.94
C GLY A 14 15.75 -15.22 -69.19
N GLY A 15 15.88 -15.59 -67.89
CA GLY A 15 14.80 -15.58 -66.93
C GLY A 15 14.89 -14.34 -66.04
N ILE A 16 13.92 -13.47 -66.12
CA ILE A 16 13.75 -12.28 -65.31
C ILE A 16 13.36 -12.75 -63.90
N LEU A 17 14.28 -12.58 -62.95
CA LEU A 17 14.00 -12.77 -61.54
C LEU A 17 13.24 -11.56 -60.97
N PRO A 18 12.13 -11.75 -60.26
CA PRO A 18 11.43 -10.62 -59.62
C PRO A 18 12.27 -10.13 -58.44
N GLN A 19 12.56 -8.82 -58.43
CA GLN A 19 13.19 -8.15 -57.28
C GLN A 19 12.25 -8.26 -56.08
N MET A 20 12.64 -9.07 -55.10
CA MET A 20 12.07 -9.02 -53.74
C MET A 20 12.44 -7.68 -53.09
N ARG A 21 11.46 -6.76 -53.03
CA ARG A 21 11.55 -5.58 -52.18
C ARG A 21 11.66 -6.02 -50.72
N LYS A 22 12.85 -5.84 -50.14
CA LYS A 22 13.05 -5.93 -48.71
C LYS A 22 12.26 -4.82 -48.05
N ILE A 23 11.12 -5.16 -47.44
CA ILE A 23 10.39 -4.27 -46.55
C ILE A 23 11.24 -4.18 -45.27
N LEU A 24 11.96 -3.08 -45.09
CA LEU A 24 12.56 -2.73 -43.82
C LEU A 24 11.43 -2.38 -42.84
N LEU A 25 11.05 -3.31 -41.98
CA LEU A 25 10.29 -3.01 -40.79
C LEU A 25 11.22 -2.25 -39.83
N LEU A 26 11.10 -0.91 -39.81
CA LEU A 26 11.67 -0.10 -38.71
C LEU A 26 10.95 -0.53 -37.43
N PRO A 27 11.67 -0.91 -36.37
CA PRO A 27 11.04 -1.06 -35.06
C PRO A 27 10.57 0.35 -34.63
N ALA A 28 9.27 0.50 -34.42
CA ALA A 28 8.72 1.69 -33.79
C ALA A 28 9.27 1.72 -32.35
N LEU A 29 10.26 2.57 -32.12
CA LEU A 29 10.76 2.89 -30.79
C LEU A 29 9.64 3.65 -30.08
N LEU A 30 8.84 2.95 -29.28
CA LEU A 30 7.93 3.57 -28.32
C LEU A 30 8.80 4.33 -27.32
N LEU A 31 8.95 5.62 -27.55
CA LEU A 31 9.45 6.57 -26.57
C LEU A 31 8.46 6.54 -25.39
N ALA A 32 8.78 5.76 -24.37
CA ALA A 32 8.12 5.87 -23.08
C ALA A 32 8.39 7.31 -22.59
N THR A 33 7.40 8.18 -22.71
CA THR A 33 7.45 9.50 -22.05
C THR A 33 7.56 9.23 -20.57
N ALA A 34 8.71 9.59 -19.99
CA ALA A 34 8.89 9.53 -18.54
C ALA A 34 7.77 10.35 -17.90
N ALA A 35 7.01 9.71 -16.99
CA ALA A 35 6.01 10.43 -16.21
C ALA A 35 6.71 11.62 -15.52
N PRO A 36 6.07 12.81 -15.47
CA PRO A 36 6.66 13.95 -14.78
C PRO A 36 7.00 13.56 -13.33
N ALA A 37 8.15 14.04 -12.86
CA ALA A 37 8.58 13.79 -11.49
C ALA A 37 7.52 14.36 -10.54
N ARG A 38 7.05 13.53 -9.59
CA ARG A 38 6.11 13.96 -8.55
C ARG A 38 6.76 14.98 -7.63
N ASP A 39 5.96 15.90 -7.11
CA ASP A 39 6.42 16.79 -6.06
C ASP A 39 6.87 15.99 -4.84
N ALA A 40 7.96 16.42 -4.22
CA ALA A 40 8.39 15.85 -2.95
C ALA A 40 7.49 16.32 -1.80
N PRO A 41 7.18 15.48 -0.81
CA PRO A 41 6.50 15.91 0.41
C PRO A 41 7.29 17.02 1.11
N LYS A 42 6.57 18.03 1.63
CA LYS A 42 7.18 19.20 2.26
C LYS A 42 7.15 19.10 3.78
N PRO A 43 8.30 19.00 4.46
CA PRO A 43 8.35 18.96 5.93
C PRO A 43 7.60 20.11 6.60
N GLU A 44 7.61 21.31 6.00
CA GLU A 44 6.97 22.49 6.52
C GLU A 44 5.45 22.38 6.48
N ARG A 45 4.87 21.80 5.43
CA ARG A 45 3.42 21.55 5.34
C ARG A 45 2.99 20.48 6.33
N LEU A 46 3.73 19.38 6.43
CA LEU A 46 3.50 18.32 7.42
C LEU A 46 3.53 18.89 8.84
N ARG A 47 4.51 19.76 9.16
CA ARG A 47 4.58 20.46 10.46
C ARG A 47 3.34 21.35 10.69
N ALA A 48 2.90 22.11 9.70
CA ALA A 48 1.75 22.98 9.82
C ALA A 48 0.45 22.19 10.07
N ASP A 49 0.27 21.05 9.38
CA ASP A 49 -0.88 20.17 9.56
C ASP A 49 -0.89 19.54 10.96
N VAL A 50 0.26 18.98 11.41
CA VAL A 50 0.39 18.45 12.78
C VAL A 50 0.16 19.52 13.83
N ALA A 51 0.73 20.72 13.65
CA ALA A 51 0.52 21.83 14.58
C ALA A 51 -0.96 22.22 14.71
N THR A 52 -1.70 22.21 13.61
CA THR A 52 -3.14 22.47 13.61
C THR A 52 -3.90 21.38 14.36
N LEU A 53 -3.59 20.12 14.11
CA LEU A 53 -4.22 18.96 14.79
C LEU A 53 -3.94 18.98 16.30
N VAL A 54 -2.71 19.25 16.69
CA VAL A 54 -2.33 19.45 18.11
C VAL A 54 -3.08 20.62 18.75
N GLY A 55 -3.29 21.69 17.99
CA GLY A 55 -3.99 22.91 18.46
C GLY A 55 -5.47 22.70 18.84
N PHE A 56 -6.08 21.57 18.44
CA PHE A 56 -7.44 21.23 18.92
C PHE A 56 -7.47 20.73 20.38
N GLY A 57 -6.34 20.67 21.06
CA GLY A 57 -6.19 20.31 22.48
C GLY A 57 -6.37 18.83 22.74
N THR A 58 -7.59 18.33 22.65
CA THR A 58 -7.88 16.88 22.57
C THR A 58 -8.59 16.59 21.25
N ARG A 59 -8.40 15.38 20.75
CA ARG A 59 -9.21 14.85 19.64
C ARG A 59 -9.89 13.54 20.04
N HIS A 60 -10.03 13.30 21.35
CA HIS A 60 -10.69 12.09 21.87
C HIS A 60 -12.05 11.89 21.18
N THR A 61 -12.33 10.66 20.73
CA THR A 61 -13.54 10.33 19.95
C THR A 61 -14.84 10.74 20.64
N ALA A 62 -14.90 10.68 21.98
CA ALA A 62 -16.04 11.10 22.78
C ALA A 62 -16.00 12.59 23.18
N SER A 63 -15.02 13.39 22.74
CA SER A 63 -15.02 14.84 23.00
C SER A 63 -16.14 15.54 22.24
N ASP A 64 -16.47 16.80 22.61
CA ASP A 64 -17.60 17.54 22.03
C ASP A 64 -17.52 17.61 20.50
N PRO A 65 -18.46 17.01 19.74
CA PRO A 65 -18.47 17.05 18.29
C PRO A 65 -18.84 18.43 17.71
N ASN A 66 -19.40 19.33 18.52
CA ASN A 66 -19.93 20.62 18.08
C ASN A 66 -19.02 21.81 18.44
N HIS A 67 -18.03 21.61 19.32
CA HIS A 67 -17.14 22.71 19.72
C HIS A 67 -16.42 23.27 18.48
N PRO A 68 -16.40 24.61 18.30
CA PRO A 68 -15.90 25.21 17.05
C PRO A 68 -14.42 25.03 16.82
N THR A 69 -13.59 25.01 17.86
CA THR A 69 -12.11 25.05 17.78
C THR A 69 -11.41 23.99 18.61
N ARG A 70 -12.13 23.10 19.31
CA ARG A 70 -11.55 22.05 20.16
C ARG A 70 -12.23 20.71 19.88
N GLY A 71 -11.52 19.63 20.15
CA GLY A 71 -12.05 18.28 20.13
C GLY A 71 -12.18 17.65 18.75
N ILE A 72 -12.75 16.45 18.74
CA ILE A 72 -12.83 15.60 17.55
C ILE A 72 -13.65 16.23 16.43
N GLY A 73 -14.72 16.98 16.77
CA GLY A 73 -15.57 17.63 15.78
C GLY A 73 -14.84 18.73 15.01
N ALA A 74 -14.04 19.56 15.71
CA ALA A 74 -13.23 20.59 15.08
C ALA A 74 -12.15 19.98 14.15
N ALA A 75 -11.50 18.91 14.59
CA ALA A 75 -10.50 18.20 13.78
C ALA A 75 -11.10 17.58 12.51
N ARG A 76 -12.26 16.91 12.61
CA ARG A 76 -12.99 16.34 11.46
C ARG A 76 -13.38 17.42 10.43
N ARG A 77 -13.96 18.55 10.89
CA ARG A 77 -14.30 19.68 10.00
C ARG A 77 -13.06 20.24 9.30
N TRP A 78 -11.98 20.45 10.05
CA TRP A 78 -10.73 20.92 9.47
C TRP A 78 -10.18 19.98 8.39
N PHE A 79 -10.15 18.66 8.65
CA PHE A 79 -9.69 17.68 7.66
C PHE A 79 -10.58 17.70 6.41
N ALA A 80 -11.91 17.74 6.57
CA ALA A 80 -12.85 17.86 5.47
C ALA A 80 -12.61 19.12 4.63
N ASP A 81 -12.36 20.27 5.29
CA ASP A 81 -12.04 21.54 4.64
C ASP A 81 -10.72 21.48 3.87
N GLN A 82 -9.68 20.83 4.45
CA GLN A 82 -8.40 20.64 3.73
C GLN A 82 -8.61 19.78 2.48
N MET A 83 -9.30 18.65 2.59
CA MET A 83 -9.60 17.78 1.44
C MET A 83 -10.43 18.49 0.38
N THR A 84 -11.41 19.31 0.78
CA THR A 84 -12.21 20.10 -0.14
C THR A 84 -11.36 21.14 -0.88
N ARG A 85 -10.41 21.80 -0.20
CA ARG A 85 -9.46 22.74 -0.84
C ARG A 85 -8.58 22.02 -1.86
N ILE A 86 -7.99 20.89 -1.46
CA ILE A 86 -7.17 20.08 -2.37
C ILE A 86 -7.99 19.67 -3.61
N GLY A 87 -9.26 19.26 -3.40
CA GLY A 87 -10.17 18.93 -4.48
C GLY A 87 -10.40 20.10 -5.45
N ARG A 88 -10.64 21.30 -4.95
CA ARG A 88 -10.79 22.51 -5.78
C ARG A 88 -9.51 22.84 -6.57
N ASP A 89 -8.35 22.74 -5.93
CA ASP A 89 -7.06 23.04 -6.54
C ASP A 89 -6.74 22.12 -7.73
N CYS A 90 -7.35 20.94 -7.79
CA CYS A 90 -7.20 19.99 -8.89
C CYS A 90 -8.40 19.95 -9.86
N GLY A 91 -9.32 20.92 -9.78
CA GLY A 91 -10.51 20.96 -10.64
C GLY A 91 -11.59 19.96 -10.21
N ASP A 92 -11.89 19.94 -8.92
CA ASP A 92 -12.89 19.10 -8.25
C ASP A 92 -12.61 17.57 -8.39
N CYS A 93 -11.31 17.22 -8.43
CA CYS A 93 -10.88 15.83 -8.59
C CYS A 93 -11.06 14.97 -7.32
N ILE A 94 -11.28 15.57 -6.15
CA ILE A 94 -11.56 14.88 -4.89
C ILE A 94 -12.93 15.28 -4.38
N THR A 95 -13.80 14.31 -4.12
CA THR A 95 -15.05 14.47 -3.41
C THR A 95 -14.91 14.07 -1.96
N VAL A 96 -15.52 14.81 -1.04
CA VAL A 96 -15.46 14.55 0.41
C VAL A 96 -16.78 13.98 0.88
N ALA A 97 -16.73 12.93 1.69
CA ALA A 97 -17.90 12.32 2.32
C ALA A 97 -17.57 11.86 3.74
N ASN A 98 -18.58 11.83 4.59
CA ASN A 98 -18.51 11.24 5.92
C ASN A 98 -19.26 9.90 5.93
N ILE A 99 -18.71 8.92 6.63
CA ILE A 99 -19.44 7.73 7.06
C ILE A 99 -19.55 7.73 8.58
N ALA A 100 -20.65 7.27 9.13
CA ALA A 100 -20.89 7.33 10.56
C ALA A 100 -21.67 6.11 11.07
N ARG A 101 -21.34 5.68 12.31
CA ARG A 101 -22.03 4.60 13.02
C ARG A 101 -21.87 4.78 14.51
N GLY A 102 -22.94 4.46 15.28
CA GLY A 102 -22.88 4.38 16.73
C GLY A 102 -22.14 3.13 17.20
N PHE A 103 -21.22 3.29 18.15
CA PHE A 103 -20.51 2.19 18.80
C PHE A 103 -20.61 2.31 20.33
N THR A 104 -20.54 1.17 21.00
CA THR A 104 -20.50 1.07 22.46
C THR A 104 -19.52 -0.04 22.84
N GLY A 105 -18.75 0.18 23.89
CA GLY A 105 -17.78 -0.79 24.37
C GLY A 105 -17.13 -0.38 25.69
N PRO A 106 -16.20 -1.16 26.23
CA PRO A 106 -15.56 -0.89 27.52
C PRO A 106 -14.90 0.49 27.63
N ARG A 107 -14.39 1.01 26.52
CA ARG A 107 -13.72 2.32 26.44
C ARG A 107 -14.65 3.49 26.10
N ALA A 108 -15.92 3.22 25.85
CA ALA A 108 -16.99 4.19 25.69
C ALA A 108 -18.34 3.55 26.04
N PRO A 109 -18.61 3.31 27.35
CA PRO A 109 -19.79 2.56 27.81
C PRO A 109 -21.10 3.32 27.57
N GLN A 110 -21.04 4.65 27.44
CA GLN A 110 -22.22 5.48 27.13
C GLN A 110 -22.53 5.50 25.62
N GLY A 111 -21.68 4.86 24.81
CA GLY A 111 -21.75 4.94 23.34
C GLY A 111 -21.18 6.23 22.79
N VAL A 112 -20.74 6.16 21.55
CA VAL A 112 -20.21 7.31 20.79
C VAL A 112 -20.56 7.15 19.32
N ASN A 113 -20.81 8.28 18.64
CA ASN A 113 -20.97 8.30 17.20
C ASN A 113 -19.59 8.46 16.55
N VAL A 114 -19.08 7.37 16.00
CA VAL A 114 -17.83 7.36 15.20
C VAL A 114 -18.14 7.94 13.84
N VAL A 115 -17.33 8.89 13.40
CA VAL A 115 -17.44 9.54 12.09
C VAL A 115 -16.08 9.55 11.44
N ASP A 116 -15.94 8.90 10.29
CA ASP A 116 -14.76 8.99 9.47
C ASP A 116 -14.95 9.99 8.35
N VAL A 117 -13.91 10.75 8.04
CA VAL A 117 -13.90 11.71 6.93
C VAL A 117 -13.06 11.15 5.79
N LEU A 118 -13.67 11.02 4.61
CA LEU A 118 -13.11 10.38 3.45
C LEU A 118 -13.00 11.34 2.27
N GLY A 119 -11.83 11.44 1.66
CA GLY A 119 -11.62 12.06 0.36
C GLY A 119 -11.52 10.99 -0.72
N PHE A 120 -12.31 11.10 -1.79
CA PHE A 120 -12.31 10.17 -2.92
C PHE A 120 -11.73 10.83 -4.15
N GLN A 121 -10.53 10.41 -4.56
CA GLN A 121 -10.00 10.72 -5.88
C GLN A 121 -10.41 9.61 -6.83
N GLN A 122 -11.45 9.87 -7.64
CA GLN A 122 -12.06 8.88 -8.51
C GLN A 122 -11.09 8.38 -9.59
N GLY A 123 -10.92 7.06 -9.67
CA GLY A 123 -10.20 6.39 -10.76
C GLY A 123 -11.11 6.04 -11.95
N ARG A 124 -10.51 5.54 -13.02
CA ARG A 124 -11.27 5.01 -14.19
C ARG A 124 -12.13 3.81 -13.81
N ASP A 125 -11.64 2.97 -12.90
CA ASP A 125 -12.39 1.89 -12.26
C ASP A 125 -12.78 2.32 -10.84
N PRO A 126 -14.03 2.78 -10.64
CA PRO A 126 -14.44 3.34 -9.35
C PRO A 126 -14.57 2.31 -8.24
N ARG A 127 -14.63 1.02 -8.58
CA ARG A 127 -14.76 -0.07 -7.60
C ARG A 127 -13.41 -0.60 -7.14
N ARG A 128 -12.34 -0.41 -7.90
CA ARG A 128 -11.00 -0.78 -7.50
C ARG A 128 -10.40 0.35 -6.67
N VAL A 129 -9.98 0.03 -5.44
CA VAL A 129 -9.68 1.03 -4.42
C VAL A 129 -8.32 0.79 -3.79
N VAL A 130 -7.54 1.86 -3.64
CA VAL A 130 -6.36 1.96 -2.76
C VAL A 130 -6.71 2.90 -1.62
N ILE A 131 -6.56 2.45 -0.37
CA ILE A 131 -6.87 3.25 0.82
C ILE A 131 -5.56 3.66 1.49
N VAL A 132 -5.42 4.94 1.80
CA VAL A 132 -4.39 5.48 2.69
C VAL A 132 -5.09 6.15 3.86
N MET A 133 -4.68 5.81 5.08
CA MET A 133 -5.39 6.23 6.28
C MET A 133 -4.47 6.47 7.46
N GLY A 134 -4.95 7.28 8.40
CA GLY A 134 -4.47 7.50 9.74
C GLY A 134 -5.65 7.84 10.63
N HIS A 135 -5.54 7.67 11.96
CA HIS A 135 -6.63 8.01 12.86
C HIS A 135 -6.52 9.45 13.37
N ILE A 136 -7.66 10.15 13.36
CA ILE A 136 -7.69 11.55 13.74
C ILE A 136 -7.90 11.75 15.24
N ASP A 137 -8.38 10.73 15.95
CA ASP A 137 -8.54 10.78 17.40
C ASP A 137 -7.19 10.67 18.14
N SER A 138 -7.18 11.09 19.40
CA SER A 138 -6.05 11.04 20.32
C SER A 138 -6.54 10.85 21.75
N ARG A 139 -5.67 10.39 22.64
CA ARG A 139 -6.00 10.21 24.07
C ARG A 139 -4.83 10.46 25.00
N VAL A 140 -5.14 10.61 26.26
CA VAL A 140 -4.22 10.56 27.40
C VAL A 140 -4.14 9.15 27.99
N SER A 141 -3.52 8.97 29.15
CA SER A 141 -3.37 7.66 29.82
C SER A 141 -4.72 7.03 30.17
N ASP A 142 -5.68 7.81 30.67
CA ASP A 142 -7.06 7.36 30.83
C ASP A 142 -7.78 7.40 29.47
N VAL A 143 -8.07 6.22 28.94
CA VAL A 143 -8.72 6.04 27.65
C VAL A 143 -10.18 6.58 27.63
N MET A 144 -10.74 6.92 28.77
CA MET A 144 -12.09 7.48 28.90
C MET A 144 -12.09 8.99 29.12
N ASP A 145 -10.93 9.63 29.35
CA ASP A 145 -10.83 11.07 29.51
C ASP A 145 -10.91 11.80 28.17
N ALA A 146 -12.10 12.32 27.88
CA ALA A 146 -12.42 13.06 26.67
C ALA A 146 -12.15 14.58 26.77
N THR A 147 -11.59 15.06 27.85
CA THR A 147 -11.50 16.50 28.20
C THR A 147 -10.07 17.02 28.35
N SER A 148 -9.18 16.25 28.92
CA SER A 148 -7.77 16.63 29.09
C SER A 148 -7.05 16.81 27.76
N ASP A 149 -6.05 17.71 27.75
CA ASP A 149 -5.23 17.92 26.56
C ASP A 149 -4.46 16.66 26.18
N ALA A 150 -4.76 16.18 24.97
CA ALA A 150 -4.16 15.02 24.34
C ALA A 150 -3.62 15.42 22.96
N PRO A 151 -2.42 16.04 22.89
CA PRO A 151 -1.89 16.59 21.63
C PRO A 151 -1.80 15.55 20.53
N GLY A 152 -1.37 14.32 20.82
CA GLY A 152 -1.28 13.22 19.85
C GLY A 152 -0.54 13.65 18.58
N ALA A 153 0.65 14.22 18.72
CA ALA A 153 1.41 14.76 17.59
C ALA A 153 1.92 13.66 16.68
N ASN A 154 2.41 12.57 17.26
CA ASN A 154 2.85 11.39 16.54
C ASN A 154 1.74 10.33 16.45
N ASP A 155 0.92 10.22 17.48
CA ASP A 155 -0.20 9.27 17.64
C ASP A 155 -1.55 10.03 17.63
N ASP A 156 -2.25 10.30 16.48
CA ASP A 156 -1.75 10.02 15.14
C ASP A 156 -1.95 11.24 14.20
N ALA A 157 -1.62 12.47 14.70
CA ALA A 157 -1.58 13.61 13.78
C ALA A 157 -0.53 13.41 12.68
N SER A 158 0.50 12.55 12.91
CA SER A 158 1.52 12.24 11.92
C SER A 158 0.95 11.50 10.71
N GLY A 159 0.12 10.48 10.91
CA GLY A 159 -0.54 9.75 9.84
C GLY A 159 -1.58 10.58 9.11
N VAL A 160 -2.37 11.38 9.84
CA VAL A 160 -3.35 12.29 9.21
C VAL A 160 -2.67 13.34 8.34
N ALA A 161 -1.55 13.92 8.79
CA ALA A 161 -0.76 14.87 7.99
C ALA A 161 -0.16 14.21 6.74
N LEU A 162 0.31 12.96 6.86
CA LEU A 162 0.78 12.16 5.72
C LEU A 162 -0.35 11.96 4.70
N VAL A 163 -1.56 11.61 5.14
CA VAL A 163 -2.74 11.42 4.26
C VAL A 163 -3.06 12.70 3.49
N LEU A 164 -3.07 13.86 4.15
CA LEU A 164 -3.29 15.16 3.50
C LEU A 164 -2.19 15.49 2.48
N GLU A 165 -0.93 15.27 2.84
CA GLU A 165 0.19 15.56 1.94
C GLU A 165 0.20 14.61 0.73
N ALA A 166 -0.15 13.33 0.92
CA ALA A 166 -0.33 12.39 -0.18
C ALA A 166 -1.45 12.86 -1.13
N ALA A 167 -2.57 13.36 -0.60
CA ALA A 167 -3.64 13.91 -1.43
C ALA A 167 -3.18 15.14 -2.23
N ARG A 168 -2.43 16.09 -1.61
CA ARG A 168 -1.89 17.27 -2.31
C ARG A 168 -0.98 16.92 -3.48
N ILE A 169 -0.25 15.82 -3.37
CA ILE A 169 0.68 15.38 -4.42
C ILE A 169 -0.05 14.59 -5.50
N LEU A 170 -0.84 13.59 -5.10
CA LEU A 170 -1.46 12.63 -6.01
C LEU A 170 -2.68 13.19 -6.76
N SER A 171 -3.36 14.22 -6.22
CA SER A 171 -4.49 14.89 -6.88
C SER A 171 -4.14 15.50 -8.25
N LYS A 172 -2.86 15.71 -8.52
CA LYS A 172 -2.35 16.22 -9.80
C LYS A 172 -2.31 15.17 -10.92
N GLU A 173 -2.57 13.92 -10.60
CA GLU A 173 -2.49 12.78 -11.53
C GLU A 173 -3.85 12.08 -11.65
N LYS A 174 -4.02 11.33 -12.74
CA LYS A 174 -5.20 10.48 -12.97
C LYS A 174 -4.77 9.03 -12.88
N PHE A 175 -5.55 8.23 -12.16
CA PHE A 175 -5.25 6.82 -11.90
C PHE A 175 -6.34 5.90 -12.44
N ASP A 176 -6.03 4.61 -12.51
CA ASP A 176 -7.00 3.58 -12.88
C ASP A 176 -7.84 3.17 -11.68
N ALA A 177 -7.26 3.05 -10.49
CA ALA A 177 -8.01 2.80 -9.26
C ALA A 177 -8.39 4.12 -8.56
N THR A 178 -9.50 4.11 -7.83
CA THR A 178 -9.88 5.19 -6.91
C THR A 178 -8.93 5.18 -5.71
N ILE A 179 -8.46 6.37 -5.30
CA ILE A 179 -7.72 6.53 -4.06
C ILE A 179 -8.67 7.08 -2.99
N VAL A 180 -8.70 6.44 -1.82
CA VAL A 180 -9.44 6.90 -0.64
C VAL A 180 -8.45 7.42 0.38
N TYR A 181 -8.56 8.69 0.70
CA TYR A 181 -7.81 9.40 1.75
C TYR A 181 -8.67 9.45 2.99
N ALA A 182 -8.32 8.71 4.04
CA ALA A 182 -9.20 8.53 5.20
C ALA A 182 -8.58 9.08 6.49
N ALA A 183 -9.37 9.87 7.22
CA ALA A 183 -9.12 10.21 8.62
C ALA A 183 -10.16 9.48 9.48
N LEU A 184 -9.70 8.48 10.23
CA LEU A 184 -10.54 7.57 11.00
C LEU A 184 -10.72 8.07 12.42
N SER A 185 -11.84 7.73 13.06
CA SER A 185 -12.10 8.03 14.46
C SER A 185 -12.35 6.77 15.26
N GLY A 186 -12.06 6.78 16.56
CA GLY A 186 -12.32 5.66 17.44
C GLY A 186 -11.32 4.51 17.31
N GLU A 187 -10.12 4.80 16.80
CA GLU A 187 -9.01 3.85 16.88
C GLU A 187 -8.73 3.50 18.33
N GLU A 188 -8.54 4.54 19.15
CA GLU A 188 -8.19 4.47 20.57
C GLU A 188 -9.27 3.80 21.42
N GLN A 189 -10.51 3.75 20.96
CA GLN A 189 -11.60 3.08 21.65
C GLN A 189 -11.81 1.63 21.22
N GLY A 190 -11.22 1.20 20.07
CA GLY A 190 -11.30 -0.19 19.61
C GLY A 190 -11.35 -0.37 18.10
N LEU A 191 -10.61 0.42 17.33
CA LEU A 191 -10.49 0.34 15.87
C LEU A 191 -11.83 0.53 15.15
N TRP A 192 -12.74 1.33 15.75
CA TRP A 192 -14.14 1.41 15.30
C TRP A 192 -14.29 2.10 13.93
N GLY A 193 -13.50 3.14 13.65
CA GLY A 193 -13.48 3.79 12.35
C GLY A 193 -12.99 2.83 11.27
N ALA A 194 -11.92 2.11 11.52
CA ALA A 194 -11.42 1.12 10.59
C ALA A 194 -12.43 -0.02 10.35
N GLN A 195 -13.13 -0.47 11.39
CA GLN A 195 -14.22 -1.44 11.23
C GLN A 195 -15.34 -0.88 10.36
N LEU A 196 -15.75 0.39 10.62
CA LEU A 196 -16.78 1.08 9.84
C LEU A 196 -16.38 1.21 8.36
N LEU A 197 -15.13 1.61 8.07
CA LEU A 197 -14.66 1.76 6.70
C LEU A 197 -14.49 0.39 6.00
N ALA A 198 -13.98 -0.63 6.70
CA ALA A 198 -13.85 -1.99 6.16
C ALA A 198 -15.21 -2.61 5.83
N ASP A 199 -16.20 -2.46 6.72
CA ASP A 199 -17.58 -2.88 6.48
C ASP A 199 -18.19 -2.13 5.29
N THR A 200 -17.98 -0.81 5.20
CA THR A 200 -18.44 0.03 4.08
C THR A 200 -17.82 -0.43 2.75
N ALA A 201 -16.52 -0.78 2.74
CA ALA A 201 -15.86 -1.31 1.56
C ALA A 201 -16.50 -2.62 1.08
N LYS A 202 -16.82 -3.51 2.03
CA LYS A 202 -17.53 -4.78 1.75
C LYS A 202 -18.95 -4.54 1.25
N GLU A 203 -19.73 -3.69 1.90
CA GLU A 203 -21.11 -3.35 1.52
C GLU A 203 -21.21 -2.72 0.14
N LYS A 204 -20.26 -1.85 -0.21
CA LYS A 204 -20.15 -1.22 -1.53
C LYS A 204 -19.55 -2.13 -2.61
N GLY A 205 -19.11 -3.33 -2.26
CA GLY A 205 -18.47 -4.27 -3.18
C GLY A 205 -17.16 -3.74 -3.77
N TRP A 206 -16.36 -3.00 -2.98
CA TRP A 206 -15.08 -2.49 -3.45
C TRP A 206 -14.07 -3.63 -3.61
N THR A 207 -13.30 -3.58 -4.66
CA THR A 207 -12.10 -4.38 -4.84
C THR A 207 -10.93 -3.62 -4.23
N VAL A 208 -10.72 -3.80 -2.91
CA VAL A 208 -9.62 -3.15 -2.19
C VAL A 208 -8.32 -3.83 -2.57
N THR A 209 -7.45 -3.10 -3.27
CA THR A 209 -6.15 -3.61 -3.75
C THR A 209 -5.01 -3.38 -2.76
N ALA A 210 -5.14 -2.38 -1.90
CA ALA A 210 -4.21 -2.11 -0.81
C ALA A 210 -4.84 -1.20 0.24
N VAL A 211 -4.48 -1.42 1.50
CA VAL A 211 -4.74 -0.52 2.63
C VAL A 211 -3.41 -0.18 3.29
N LEU A 212 -3.07 1.09 3.31
CA LEU A 212 -1.86 1.65 3.91
C LEU A 212 -2.25 2.42 5.17
N ASN A 213 -2.18 1.77 6.33
CA ASN A 213 -2.39 2.42 7.62
C ASN A 213 -1.10 3.06 8.09
N ASN A 214 -1.14 4.35 8.42
CA ASN A 214 -0.01 5.13 8.90
C ASN A 214 -0.32 5.59 10.32
N ASP A 215 0.35 5.01 11.29
CA ASP A 215 0.05 5.22 12.69
C ASP A 215 1.38 5.22 13.46
N ILE A 216 1.67 6.36 14.08
CA ILE A 216 2.97 6.69 14.69
C ILE A 216 4.08 6.67 13.63
N VAL A 217 4.16 7.69 12.77
CA VAL A 217 5.11 7.72 11.64
C VAL A 217 6.03 8.95 11.61
N GLY A 218 6.08 9.73 12.69
CA GLY A 218 6.73 11.05 12.67
C GLY A 218 7.86 11.26 13.67
N ASN A 219 8.27 10.27 14.46
CA ASN A 219 9.31 10.39 15.47
C ASN A 219 10.51 9.47 15.11
N THR A 220 11.72 9.86 15.54
CA THR A 220 12.94 9.07 15.29
C THR A 220 13.72 8.73 16.55
N VAL A 221 13.30 9.22 17.73
CA VAL A 221 14.02 9.02 18.99
C VAL A 221 13.20 8.16 19.94
N GLY A 222 13.73 7.00 20.30
CA GLY A 222 13.14 6.07 21.25
C GLY A 222 13.22 6.55 22.70
N GLN A 223 12.51 5.86 23.59
CA GLN A 223 12.53 6.12 25.03
C GLN A 223 13.93 5.99 25.65
N ASP A 224 14.76 5.13 25.09
CA ASP A 224 16.16 4.89 25.49
C ASP A 224 17.14 5.91 24.89
N GLY A 225 16.66 6.92 24.17
CA GLY A 225 17.47 7.92 23.47
C GLY A 225 18.07 7.44 22.14
N ARG A 226 17.88 6.18 21.76
CA ARG A 226 18.35 5.66 20.49
C ARG A 226 17.61 6.35 19.34
N ARG A 227 18.37 6.81 18.32
CA ARG A 227 17.82 7.41 17.11
C ARG A 227 17.76 6.39 15.97
N VAL A 228 16.59 6.27 15.33
CA VAL A 228 16.35 5.46 14.13
C VAL A 228 15.60 6.31 13.11
N ALA A 229 16.32 6.86 12.15
CA ALA A 229 15.79 7.79 11.13
C ALA A 229 15.97 7.26 9.69
N ASP A 230 16.51 6.06 9.55
CA ASP A 230 16.85 5.42 8.29
C ASP A 230 15.79 4.42 7.80
N ARG A 231 14.83 4.05 8.64
CA ARG A 231 13.83 3.02 8.33
C ARG A 231 12.46 3.31 8.92
N VAL A 232 11.44 2.72 8.31
CA VAL A 232 10.07 2.62 8.82
C VAL A 232 9.71 1.14 8.94
N ARG A 233 9.02 0.74 10.02
CA ARG A 233 8.50 -0.62 10.17
C ARG A 233 7.22 -0.77 9.34
N VAL A 234 7.11 -1.91 8.65
CA VAL A 234 5.94 -2.28 7.86
C VAL A 234 5.42 -3.62 8.37
N PHE A 235 4.36 -3.57 9.18
CA PHE A 235 3.73 -4.75 9.74
C PHE A 235 2.81 -5.41 8.72
N SER A 236 2.85 -6.75 8.67
CA SER A 236 2.06 -7.52 7.70
C SER A 236 1.78 -8.93 8.19
N GLU A 237 0.56 -9.43 7.96
CA GLU A 237 0.22 -10.82 8.29
C GLU A 237 0.77 -11.79 7.24
N GLY A 238 1.12 -13.00 7.65
CA GLY A 238 1.50 -14.09 6.77
C GLY A 238 0.28 -14.92 6.35
N ILE A 239 -0.23 -15.73 7.28
CA ILE A 239 -1.49 -16.48 7.10
C ILE A 239 -2.65 -15.52 7.36
N ARG A 240 -3.60 -15.47 6.44
CA ARG A 240 -4.72 -14.52 6.51
C ARG A 240 -5.70 -14.91 7.62
N ALA A 241 -6.07 -13.94 8.43
CA ALA A 241 -7.12 -14.11 9.46
C ALA A 241 -8.47 -14.54 8.86
N SER A 242 -8.74 -14.21 7.59
CA SER A 242 -9.97 -14.55 6.87
C SER A 242 -9.95 -15.95 6.22
N GLU A 243 -8.83 -16.67 6.23
CA GLU A 243 -8.73 -18.00 5.60
C GLU A 243 -9.39 -19.08 6.46
N SER A 244 -10.15 -19.99 5.82
CA SER A 244 -10.61 -21.22 6.47
C SER A 244 -9.41 -22.12 6.83
N ILE A 245 -9.64 -23.12 7.69
CA ILE A 245 -8.60 -24.09 8.07
C ILE A 245 -8.07 -24.82 6.83
N GLU A 246 -8.93 -25.18 5.89
CA GLU A 246 -8.56 -25.86 4.63
C GLU A 246 -7.67 -24.96 3.77
N GLN A 247 -7.99 -23.67 3.69
CA GLN A 247 -7.18 -22.69 2.95
C GLN A 247 -5.80 -22.49 3.61
N GLN A 248 -5.74 -22.44 4.95
CA GLN A 248 -4.47 -22.35 5.68
C GLN A 248 -3.62 -23.63 5.50
N ILE A 249 -4.24 -24.82 5.50
CA ILE A 249 -3.56 -26.09 5.20
C ILE A 249 -2.99 -26.07 3.76
N ALA A 250 -3.79 -25.65 2.79
CA ALA A 250 -3.36 -25.54 1.40
C ALA A 250 -2.20 -24.54 1.23
N ARG A 251 -2.25 -23.41 1.93
CA ARG A 251 -1.17 -22.40 1.92
C ARG A 251 0.13 -22.97 2.49
N ARG A 252 0.08 -23.62 3.64
CA ARG A 252 1.25 -24.29 4.24
C ARG A 252 1.82 -25.36 3.33
N ALA A 253 0.96 -26.18 2.72
CA ALA A 253 1.40 -27.22 1.79
C ALA A 253 2.07 -26.67 0.51
N ALA A 254 1.82 -25.41 0.16
CA ALA A 254 2.45 -24.70 -0.95
C ALA A 254 3.65 -23.84 -0.51
N GLY A 255 3.93 -23.71 0.81
CA GLY A 255 4.97 -22.84 1.36
C GLY A 255 4.66 -21.34 1.24
N GLY A 256 3.37 -20.98 1.16
CA GLY A 256 2.92 -19.61 0.88
C GLY A 256 2.69 -18.72 2.11
N GLU A 257 3.22 -19.09 3.29
CA GLU A 257 3.00 -18.36 4.54
C GLU A 257 3.62 -16.96 4.50
N ASP A 258 4.72 -16.79 3.77
CA ASP A 258 5.43 -15.50 3.65
C ASP A 258 5.03 -14.72 2.38
N ASP A 259 4.01 -15.13 1.67
CA ASP A 259 3.58 -14.54 0.40
C ASP A 259 2.04 -14.35 0.32
N GLY A 260 1.37 -14.28 1.48
CA GLY A 260 -0.03 -13.85 1.56
C GLY A 260 -0.22 -12.40 1.08
N PRO A 261 -1.46 -11.96 0.77
CA PRO A 261 -1.70 -10.64 0.17
C PRO A 261 -1.13 -9.46 0.96
N SER A 262 -1.24 -9.46 2.29
CA SER A 262 -0.66 -8.44 3.16
C SER A 262 0.87 -8.45 3.08
N ARG A 263 1.49 -9.63 3.17
CA ARG A 263 2.94 -9.80 3.06
C ARG A 263 3.48 -9.43 1.68
N ALA A 264 2.77 -9.79 0.61
CA ALA A 264 3.10 -9.40 -0.76
C ALA A 264 3.01 -7.87 -0.95
N LEU A 265 2.03 -7.21 -0.32
CA LEU A 265 1.94 -5.75 -0.29
C LEU A 265 3.14 -5.13 0.45
N ALA A 266 3.52 -5.65 1.61
CA ALA A 266 4.71 -5.18 2.35
C ALA A 266 6.00 -5.36 1.53
N LYS A 267 6.19 -6.49 0.85
CA LYS A 267 7.32 -6.70 -0.08
C LYS A 267 7.28 -5.72 -1.27
N THR A 268 6.08 -5.35 -1.73
CA THR A 268 5.92 -4.32 -2.78
C THR A 268 6.37 -2.95 -2.28
N VAL A 269 6.05 -2.60 -1.03
CA VAL A 269 6.52 -1.36 -0.38
C VAL A 269 8.05 -1.34 -0.28
N ASP A 270 8.68 -2.44 0.13
CA ASP A 270 10.14 -2.57 0.20
C ASP A 270 10.79 -2.39 -1.19
N ALA A 271 10.22 -3.02 -2.22
CA ALA A 271 10.68 -2.83 -3.59
C ALA A 271 10.57 -1.37 -4.06
N VAL A 272 9.52 -0.65 -3.64
CA VAL A 272 9.38 0.79 -3.91
C VAL A 272 10.41 1.59 -3.12
N ALA A 273 10.62 1.29 -1.83
CA ALA A 273 11.61 1.98 -0.98
C ALA A 273 13.01 1.95 -1.61
N LYS A 274 13.41 0.80 -2.14
CA LYS A 274 14.70 0.61 -2.84
C LYS A 274 14.87 1.48 -4.10
N THR A 275 13.79 2.07 -4.64
CA THR A 275 13.82 2.99 -5.80
C THR A 275 13.87 4.46 -5.40
N LEU A 276 13.78 4.80 -4.11
CA LEU A 276 13.70 6.19 -3.62
C LEU A 276 15.05 6.66 -3.06
N PRO A 277 15.86 7.42 -3.81
CA PRO A 277 17.14 7.92 -3.33
C PRO A 277 16.96 8.78 -2.06
N GLY A 278 17.74 8.49 -1.01
CA GLY A 278 17.69 9.23 0.25
C GLY A 278 16.39 9.06 1.05
N GLY A 279 15.55 8.08 0.68
CA GLY A 279 14.33 7.71 1.40
C GLY A 279 14.59 7.00 2.73
N VAL A 280 13.60 6.24 3.17
CA VAL A 280 13.70 5.32 4.31
C VAL A 280 13.65 3.87 3.82
N ASP A 281 14.34 2.98 4.51
CA ASP A 281 14.19 1.54 4.30
C ASP A 281 12.86 1.05 4.86
N ALA A 282 12.21 0.12 4.17
CA ALA A 282 11.05 -0.58 4.68
C ALA A 282 11.52 -1.81 5.48
N PHE A 283 11.47 -1.73 6.81
CA PHE A 283 11.74 -2.88 7.67
C PHE A 283 10.47 -3.75 7.75
N LEU A 284 10.49 -4.89 7.03
CA LEU A 284 9.35 -5.80 6.95
C LEU A 284 9.18 -6.57 8.27
N ASP A 285 8.28 -6.09 9.11
CA ASP A 285 7.92 -6.78 10.35
C ASP A 285 6.92 -7.91 10.04
N ARG A 286 7.32 -9.15 10.38
CA ARG A 286 6.57 -10.36 10.04
C ARG A 286 5.52 -10.72 11.09
N ARG A 287 4.87 -9.71 11.63
CA ARG A 287 3.73 -9.79 12.53
C ARG A 287 2.60 -8.93 11.98
N PRO A 288 1.34 -9.27 12.21
CA PRO A 288 0.22 -8.38 11.84
C PRO A 288 0.34 -7.02 12.51
N ASP A 289 0.77 -6.95 13.78
CA ASP A 289 1.08 -5.73 14.52
C ASP A 289 2.10 -5.99 15.64
N ARG A 290 2.39 -4.97 16.44
CA ARG A 290 3.18 -5.04 17.67
C ARG A 290 2.61 -6.10 18.63
N PHE A 291 3.47 -6.73 19.40
CA PHE A 291 3.06 -7.82 20.29
C PHE A 291 2.02 -7.35 21.34
N GLY A 292 0.84 -7.97 21.31
CA GLY A 292 -0.26 -7.65 22.23
C GLY A 292 -0.97 -6.31 21.96
N ARG A 293 -0.75 -5.71 20.79
CA ARG A 293 -1.38 -4.45 20.34
C ARG A 293 -2.04 -4.64 18.97
N GLY A 294 -2.68 -3.61 18.47
CA GLY A 294 -3.34 -3.64 17.18
C GLY A 294 -3.28 -2.28 16.48
N GLY A 295 -4.00 -2.14 15.38
CA GLY A 295 -4.14 -0.91 14.62
C GLY A 295 -5.21 -1.03 13.53
N ASP A 296 -5.53 0.08 12.88
CA ASP A 296 -6.66 0.25 11.96
C ASP A 296 -6.61 -0.64 10.70
N HIS A 297 -5.48 -1.24 10.39
CA HIS A 297 -5.39 -2.22 9.28
C HIS A 297 -6.03 -3.59 9.61
N GLU A 298 -6.17 -3.95 10.92
CA GLU A 298 -6.66 -5.26 11.32
C GLU A 298 -8.11 -5.56 10.90
N PRO A 299 -9.09 -4.65 11.00
CA PRO A 299 -10.43 -4.89 10.50
C PRO A 299 -10.46 -5.26 9.01
N PHE A 300 -9.57 -4.69 8.21
CA PHE A 300 -9.41 -5.04 6.79
C PHE A 300 -8.81 -6.43 6.61
N LEU A 301 -7.81 -6.81 7.41
CA LEU A 301 -7.23 -8.17 7.40
C LEU A 301 -8.29 -9.22 7.72
N LYS A 302 -9.18 -8.98 8.70
CA LYS A 302 -10.28 -9.86 9.06
C LYS A 302 -11.28 -10.10 7.93
N LEU A 303 -11.44 -9.12 7.02
CA LEU A 303 -12.24 -9.23 5.81
C LEU A 303 -11.45 -9.74 4.60
N GLY A 304 -10.17 -10.03 4.78
CA GLY A 304 -9.30 -10.59 3.74
C GLY A 304 -8.71 -9.59 2.77
N TYR A 305 -8.80 -8.30 3.04
CA TYR A 305 -8.16 -7.28 2.24
C TYR A 305 -6.64 -7.21 2.49
N PRO A 306 -5.82 -6.90 1.48
CA PRO A 306 -4.40 -6.67 1.68
C PRO A 306 -4.18 -5.36 2.42
N ALA A 307 -3.82 -5.44 3.70
CA ALA A 307 -3.61 -4.30 4.57
C ALA A 307 -2.26 -4.41 5.30
N ILE A 308 -1.62 -3.27 5.52
CA ILE A 308 -0.34 -3.14 6.24
C ILE A 308 -0.38 -1.91 7.14
N ARG A 309 0.48 -1.90 8.16
CA ARG A 309 0.71 -0.73 9.01
C ARG A 309 2.14 -0.25 8.89
N PHE A 310 2.31 1.05 8.69
CA PHE A 310 3.56 1.77 8.85
C PHE A 310 3.68 2.28 10.29
N SER A 311 4.87 2.17 10.87
CA SER A 311 5.18 2.74 12.19
C SER A 311 6.66 3.10 12.27
N VAL A 312 7.02 4.02 13.15
CA VAL A 312 8.41 4.46 13.35
C VAL A 312 9.36 3.30 13.60
N GLY A 313 10.64 3.47 13.26
CA GLY A 313 11.68 2.48 13.50
C GLY A 313 11.94 2.20 14.99
N VAL A 314 11.58 3.12 15.87
CA VAL A 314 11.66 2.99 17.34
C VAL A 314 10.54 3.81 17.99
N GLU A 315 9.82 3.20 18.94
CA GLU A 315 8.75 3.88 19.69
C GLU A 315 9.29 4.57 20.95
N ASN A 316 8.57 5.61 21.38
CA ASN A 316 8.83 6.36 22.60
C ASN A 316 7.60 6.29 23.52
N TYR A 317 7.64 5.42 24.52
CA TYR A 317 6.51 5.21 25.43
C TYR A 317 6.36 6.30 26.50
N ASP A 318 7.28 7.28 26.59
CA ASP A 318 7.08 8.50 27.37
C ASP A 318 6.21 9.52 26.63
N ALA A 319 6.10 9.38 25.32
CA ALA A 319 5.21 10.18 24.51
C ALA A 319 3.82 9.54 24.40
N GLN A 320 3.79 8.29 23.97
CA GLN A 320 2.58 7.59 23.55
C GLN A 320 1.58 7.36 24.68
N HIS A 321 0.33 7.80 24.51
CA HIS A 321 -0.77 7.63 25.47
C HIS A 321 -0.47 8.17 26.88
N GLN A 322 0.25 9.26 26.97
CA GLN A 322 0.66 9.85 28.25
C GLN A 322 -0.03 11.19 28.50
N ASP A 323 -0.34 11.43 29.77
CA ASP A 323 -0.71 12.77 30.23
C ASP A 323 0.47 13.72 30.08
N LEU A 324 0.18 14.98 29.77
CA LEU A 324 1.21 16.01 29.75
C LEU A 324 1.73 16.26 31.17
N ARG A 325 2.93 15.78 31.49
CA ARG A 325 3.55 15.95 32.80
C ARG A 325 5.06 15.92 32.75
N ARG A 326 5.65 16.40 33.82
CA ARG A 326 7.08 16.30 34.10
C ARG A 326 7.29 15.54 35.40
N ASP A 327 8.22 14.59 35.36
CA ASP A 327 8.70 13.87 36.54
C ASP A 327 10.23 13.96 36.58
N GLY A 328 10.74 14.83 37.46
CA GLY A 328 12.15 15.20 37.45
C GLY A 328 12.60 15.78 36.11
N THR A 329 13.55 15.12 35.45
CA THR A 329 14.05 15.48 34.13
C THR A 329 13.23 14.84 32.99
N ARG A 330 12.37 13.87 33.31
CA ARG A 330 11.58 13.14 32.34
C ARG A 330 10.32 13.93 31.95
N ILE A 331 10.09 14.08 30.68
CA ILE A 331 8.93 14.79 30.13
C ILE A 331 8.04 13.74 29.45
N TYR A 332 6.75 13.77 29.76
CA TYR A 332 5.75 12.88 29.19
C TYR A 332 4.77 13.65 28.29
N GLY A 333 4.21 12.94 27.35
CA GLY A 333 3.22 13.44 26.42
C GLY A 333 3.68 13.46 24.96
N ASP A 334 2.72 13.33 24.07
CA ASP A 334 2.95 13.27 22.62
C ASP A 334 2.86 14.68 22.02
N THR A 335 3.96 15.40 22.08
CA THR A 335 4.08 16.79 21.70
C THR A 335 4.84 17.00 20.39
N ILE A 336 4.58 18.13 19.70
CA ILE A 336 5.14 18.40 18.37
C ILE A 336 6.67 18.58 18.37
N ASP A 337 7.28 18.93 19.46
CA ASP A 337 8.74 19.06 19.62
C ASP A 337 9.48 17.72 19.57
N ARG A 338 8.77 16.60 19.73
CA ARG A 338 9.31 15.25 19.58
C ARG A 338 9.32 14.74 18.13
N MET A 339 8.75 15.49 17.20
CA MET A 339 8.60 15.10 15.82
C MET A 339 9.85 15.38 14.98
N ASP A 340 10.11 14.50 14.01
CA ASP A 340 11.14 14.63 12.98
C ASP A 340 10.44 14.77 11.61
N PHE A 341 10.15 16.00 11.20
CA PHE A 341 9.39 16.27 9.97
C PHE A 341 10.15 15.91 8.68
N PRO A 342 11.48 16.05 8.59
CA PRO A 342 12.24 15.45 7.49
C PRO A 342 12.07 13.93 7.36
N TYR A 343 12.03 13.22 8.47
CA TYR A 343 11.74 11.78 8.47
C TYR A 343 10.30 11.49 8.05
N LEU A 344 9.31 12.19 8.60
CA LEU A 344 7.90 12.05 8.20
C LEU A 344 7.71 12.31 6.70
N ALA A 345 8.43 13.28 6.13
CA ALA A 345 8.40 13.55 4.68
C ALA A 345 8.93 12.36 3.86
N LYS A 346 9.96 11.67 4.33
CA LYS A 346 10.48 10.46 3.67
C LYS A 346 9.49 9.29 3.74
N VAL A 347 8.84 9.07 4.88
CA VAL A 347 7.77 8.06 5.01
C VAL A 347 6.59 8.41 4.11
N THR A 348 6.23 9.69 4.02
CA THR A 348 5.19 10.20 3.10
C THR A 348 5.58 9.92 1.64
N ALA A 349 6.83 10.16 1.24
CA ALA A 349 7.31 9.88 -0.11
C ALA A 349 7.18 8.39 -0.48
N LEU A 350 7.49 7.50 0.46
CA LEU A 350 7.31 6.06 0.27
C LEU A 350 5.84 5.69 0.08
N ASN A 351 4.94 6.26 0.90
CA ASN A 351 3.49 6.07 0.74
C ASN A 351 3.01 6.58 -0.61
N VAL A 352 3.35 7.82 -0.99
CA VAL A 352 2.98 8.42 -2.28
C VAL A 352 3.42 7.57 -3.46
N ALA A 353 4.67 7.11 -3.48
CA ALA A 353 5.20 6.28 -4.55
C ALA A 353 4.48 4.92 -4.62
N THR A 354 4.20 4.31 -3.46
CA THR A 354 3.47 3.04 -3.38
C THR A 354 2.02 3.18 -3.87
N ILE A 355 1.30 4.20 -3.38
CA ILE A 355 -0.09 4.47 -3.79
C ILE A 355 -0.16 4.70 -5.30
N ALA A 356 0.71 5.55 -5.84
CA ALA A 356 0.73 5.87 -7.25
C ALA A 356 0.98 4.63 -8.13
N ARG A 357 1.94 3.77 -7.75
CA ARG A 357 2.19 2.50 -8.43
C ARG A 357 0.94 1.61 -8.43
N LEU A 358 0.33 1.41 -7.27
CA LEU A 358 -0.80 0.50 -7.11
C LEU A 358 -2.09 1.05 -7.75
N ALA A 359 -2.31 2.35 -7.67
CA ALA A 359 -3.48 2.99 -8.28
C ALA A 359 -3.40 3.01 -9.82
N ALA A 360 -2.20 3.04 -10.40
CA ALA A 360 -1.99 2.96 -11.85
C ALA A 360 -1.94 1.51 -12.38
N ALA A 361 -1.84 0.49 -11.51
CA ALA A 361 -1.76 -0.90 -11.91
C ALA A 361 -3.14 -1.52 -12.13
N PRO A 362 -3.30 -2.56 -12.97
CA PRO A 362 -4.51 -3.38 -13.00
C PRO A 362 -4.73 -4.12 -11.68
N ALA A 363 -5.86 -4.80 -11.52
CA ALA A 363 -6.07 -5.70 -10.38
C ALA A 363 -5.04 -6.83 -10.34
N ALA A 364 -4.73 -7.35 -9.15
CA ALA A 364 -3.87 -8.53 -9.03
C ALA A 364 -4.55 -9.76 -9.65
N PRO A 365 -3.80 -10.67 -10.29
CA PRO A 365 -4.37 -11.88 -10.87
C PRO A 365 -5.01 -12.78 -9.80
N ALA A 366 -6.16 -13.36 -10.11
CA ALA A 366 -6.81 -14.38 -9.26
C ALA A 366 -6.53 -15.79 -9.79
N GLY A 367 -6.69 -16.80 -8.92
CA GLY A 367 -6.57 -18.21 -9.31
C GLY A 367 -5.18 -18.61 -9.80
N VAL A 368 -4.14 -17.93 -9.32
CA VAL A 368 -2.76 -18.26 -9.69
C VAL A 368 -2.41 -19.63 -9.16
N SER A 369 -2.05 -20.54 -10.07
CA SER A 369 -1.73 -21.93 -9.75
C SER A 369 -0.52 -22.44 -10.52
N ILE A 370 0.16 -23.41 -9.95
CA ILE A 370 1.30 -24.11 -10.55
C ILE A 370 1.07 -25.61 -10.63
N ASP A 371 1.58 -26.20 -11.70
CA ASP A 371 1.61 -27.63 -11.94
C ASP A 371 2.98 -27.99 -12.51
N GLY A 372 3.52 -29.14 -12.12
CA GLY A 372 4.86 -29.58 -12.53
C GLY A 372 5.43 -30.65 -11.62
N ALA A 373 4.60 -31.26 -10.75
CA ALA A 373 5.03 -32.40 -9.97
C ALA A 373 5.62 -33.49 -10.89
N LEU A 374 6.79 -34.01 -10.54
CA LEU A 374 7.57 -34.97 -11.34
C LEU A 374 8.02 -34.44 -12.72
N SER A 375 8.17 -33.10 -12.86
CA SER A 375 8.67 -32.45 -14.07
C SER A 375 9.83 -31.50 -13.74
N THR A 376 10.74 -31.32 -14.69
CA THR A 376 11.76 -30.26 -14.61
C THR A 376 11.22 -28.87 -14.96
N ASP A 377 9.98 -28.79 -15.43
CA ASP A 377 9.34 -27.57 -15.88
C ASP A 377 8.10 -27.30 -15.04
N THR A 378 7.85 -26.02 -14.71
CA THR A 378 6.64 -25.58 -14.00
C THR A 378 5.68 -24.88 -14.96
N THR A 379 4.44 -25.35 -15.02
CA THR A 379 3.35 -24.65 -15.72
C THR A 379 2.63 -23.75 -14.74
N VAL A 380 2.50 -22.45 -15.10
CA VAL A 380 1.81 -21.42 -14.29
C VAL A 380 0.55 -20.99 -15.01
N ARG A 381 -0.59 -20.88 -14.30
CA ARG A 381 -1.89 -20.45 -14.85
C ARG A 381 -2.57 -19.46 -13.89
N TRP A 382 -3.36 -18.56 -14.46
CA TRP A 382 -4.16 -17.57 -13.69
C TRP A 382 -5.39 -17.12 -14.47
N SER A 383 -6.31 -16.44 -13.79
CA SER A 383 -7.47 -15.82 -14.44
C SER A 383 -7.04 -14.53 -15.16
N PRO A 384 -7.47 -14.31 -16.42
CA PRO A 384 -7.22 -13.05 -17.12
C PRO A 384 -7.75 -11.85 -16.34
N VAL A 385 -6.99 -10.75 -16.32
CA VAL A 385 -7.34 -9.50 -15.64
C VAL A 385 -7.78 -8.45 -16.65
N ALA A 386 -8.96 -7.88 -16.46
CA ALA A 386 -9.45 -6.80 -17.30
C ALA A 386 -8.52 -5.58 -17.24
N GLY A 387 -8.17 -5.01 -18.42
CA GLY A 387 -7.27 -3.87 -18.51
C GLY A 387 -5.77 -4.19 -18.34
N ALA A 388 -5.40 -5.45 -18.11
CA ALA A 388 -3.99 -5.84 -18.11
C ALA A 388 -3.46 -5.90 -19.55
N ALA A 389 -2.32 -5.25 -19.81
CA ALA A 389 -1.58 -5.34 -21.08
C ALA A 389 -0.65 -6.57 -21.10
N GLY A 390 -0.33 -7.12 -19.96
CA GLY A 390 0.51 -8.29 -19.78
C GLY A 390 0.61 -8.70 -18.32
N TYR A 391 1.47 -9.66 -18.08
CA TYR A 391 1.70 -10.23 -16.75
C TYR A 391 3.18 -10.43 -16.53
N ARG A 392 3.62 -10.27 -15.28
CA ARG A 392 4.97 -10.61 -14.84
C ARG A 392 4.92 -11.81 -13.94
N ILE A 393 5.54 -12.90 -14.37
CA ILE A 393 5.78 -14.08 -13.56
C ILE A 393 7.11 -13.85 -12.83
N ARG A 394 7.10 -14.04 -11.52
CA ARG A 394 8.28 -13.98 -10.67
C ARG A 394 8.51 -15.32 -10.03
N TRP A 395 9.77 -15.72 -9.90
CA TRP A 395 10.11 -16.93 -9.14
C TRP A 395 11.41 -16.71 -8.36
N ARG A 396 11.57 -17.52 -7.36
CA ARG A 396 12.75 -17.57 -6.51
C ARG A 396 12.92 -19.00 -5.98
N ARG A 397 14.12 -19.35 -5.63
CA ARG A 397 14.32 -20.58 -4.85
C ARG A 397 13.60 -20.48 -3.51
N ASN A 398 13.16 -21.62 -3.00
CA ASN A 398 12.38 -21.66 -1.74
C ASN A 398 13.23 -21.29 -0.49
N ASP A 399 14.56 -21.30 -0.59
CA ASP A 399 15.50 -20.81 0.42
C ASP A 399 15.83 -19.31 0.31
N ALA A 400 15.34 -18.61 -0.71
CA ALA A 400 15.52 -17.17 -0.92
C ALA A 400 14.33 -16.35 -0.39
N GLN A 401 14.58 -15.09 0.01
CA GLN A 401 13.56 -14.18 0.49
C GLN A 401 12.95 -13.33 -0.62
N ASP A 402 13.81 -12.82 -1.51
CA ASP A 402 13.45 -11.91 -2.58
C ASP A 402 13.24 -12.64 -3.90
N TRP A 403 12.35 -12.12 -4.75
CA TRP A 403 12.16 -12.59 -6.10
C TRP A 403 13.43 -12.34 -6.92
N THR A 404 14.11 -13.41 -7.34
CA THR A 404 15.39 -13.34 -8.07
C THR A 404 15.22 -13.30 -9.57
N ASP A 405 14.15 -13.91 -10.07
CA ASP A 405 13.92 -14.10 -11.49
C ASP A 405 12.54 -13.60 -11.91
N GLN A 406 12.41 -13.18 -13.17
CA GLN A 406 11.13 -12.74 -13.72
C GLN A 406 11.03 -12.93 -15.23
N ARG A 407 9.80 -13.07 -15.73
CA ARG A 407 9.49 -13.09 -17.15
C ARG A 407 8.14 -12.42 -17.41
N ASP A 408 8.10 -11.52 -18.39
CA ASP A 408 6.87 -10.89 -18.85
C ASP A 408 6.23 -11.71 -19.96
N VAL A 409 4.89 -11.84 -19.93
CA VAL A 409 4.07 -12.58 -20.90
C VAL A 409 2.77 -11.85 -21.16
N THR A 410 2.12 -12.13 -22.29
CA THR A 410 0.81 -11.52 -22.65
C THR A 410 -0.37 -12.46 -22.39
N GLY A 411 -0.15 -13.79 -22.38
CA GLY A 411 -1.21 -14.78 -22.11
C GLY A 411 -1.42 -15.02 -20.60
N ALA A 412 -2.47 -15.77 -20.27
CA ALA A 412 -2.82 -16.13 -18.90
C ALA A 412 -2.24 -17.48 -18.45
N GLN A 413 -1.24 -17.96 -19.14
CA GLN A 413 -0.45 -19.15 -18.76
C GLN A 413 0.97 -19.09 -19.32
N ALA A 414 1.87 -19.80 -18.70
CA ALA A 414 3.25 -19.95 -19.18
C ALA A 414 3.88 -21.25 -18.67
N VAL A 415 4.90 -21.73 -19.39
CA VAL A 415 5.76 -22.81 -18.91
C VAL A 415 7.13 -22.21 -18.58
N LEU A 416 7.59 -22.40 -17.36
CA LEU A 416 8.91 -22.03 -16.88
C LEU A 416 9.83 -23.24 -17.07
N LYS A 417 10.66 -23.21 -18.10
CA LYS A 417 11.60 -24.29 -18.44
C LYS A 417 12.73 -24.35 -17.44
N GLY A 418 13.04 -25.54 -16.91
CA GLY A 418 14.10 -25.75 -15.94
C GLY A 418 13.82 -25.19 -14.54
N VAL A 419 12.60 -24.76 -14.27
CA VAL A 419 12.15 -24.32 -12.93
C VAL A 419 11.36 -25.45 -12.30
N ILE A 420 11.99 -26.16 -11.37
CA ILE A 420 11.40 -27.31 -10.67
C ILE A 420 10.50 -26.78 -9.55
N VAL A 421 9.24 -27.22 -9.53
CA VAL A 421 8.22 -26.73 -8.58
C VAL A 421 8.58 -26.99 -7.11
N ASP A 422 9.31 -28.07 -6.83
CA ASP A 422 9.74 -28.42 -5.47
C ASP A 422 10.80 -27.47 -4.91
N ASP A 423 11.58 -26.80 -5.78
CA ASP A 423 12.69 -25.93 -5.41
C ASP A 423 12.33 -24.44 -5.49
N HIS A 424 11.18 -24.09 -6.05
CA HIS A 424 10.86 -22.69 -6.36
C HIS A 424 9.48 -22.27 -5.90
N PHE A 425 9.39 -21.05 -5.40
CA PHE A 425 8.15 -20.31 -5.26
C PHE A 425 7.89 -19.45 -6.50
N VAL A 426 6.61 -19.32 -6.85
CA VAL A 426 6.17 -18.58 -8.05
C VAL A 426 5.06 -17.62 -7.67
N ALA A 427 5.06 -16.43 -8.27
CA ALA A 427 3.98 -15.46 -8.16
C ALA A 427 3.73 -14.76 -9.50
N VAL A 428 2.54 -14.19 -9.67
CA VAL A 428 2.17 -13.47 -10.89
C VAL A 428 1.59 -12.11 -10.53
N SER A 429 2.05 -11.07 -11.23
CA SER A 429 1.49 -9.71 -11.22
C SER A 429 0.88 -9.37 -12.57
N SER A 430 -0.13 -8.52 -12.60
CA SER A 430 -0.63 -7.89 -13.82
C SER A 430 0.13 -6.60 -14.12
N LEU A 431 0.30 -6.27 -15.39
CA LEU A 431 0.97 -5.07 -15.89
C LEU A 431 -0.01 -4.19 -16.67
N SER A 432 0.01 -2.88 -16.40
CA SER A 432 -0.66 -1.91 -17.26
C SER A 432 0.16 -1.65 -18.54
N ALA A 433 -0.44 -1.01 -19.55
CA ALA A 433 0.28 -0.59 -20.76
C ALA A 433 1.44 0.39 -20.44
N GLY A 434 1.35 1.16 -19.37
CA GLY A 434 2.41 2.03 -18.87
C GLY A 434 3.45 1.34 -17.99
N GLY A 435 3.36 0.01 -17.80
CA GLY A 435 4.30 -0.78 -17.00
C GLY A 435 4.03 -0.77 -15.49
N ALA A 436 2.94 -0.15 -15.02
CA ALA A 436 2.57 -0.23 -13.61
C ALA A 436 2.16 -1.65 -13.25
N GLU A 437 2.67 -2.14 -12.14
CA GLU A 437 2.58 -3.54 -11.71
C GLU A 437 1.75 -3.68 -10.44
N SER A 438 0.80 -4.62 -10.45
CA SER A 438 0.00 -4.98 -9.27
C SER A 438 0.83 -5.65 -8.18
N VAL A 439 0.24 -5.80 -6.99
CA VAL A 439 0.79 -6.71 -5.97
C VAL A 439 0.86 -8.13 -6.56
N PRO A 440 1.97 -8.88 -6.37
CA PRO A 440 2.07 -10.26 -6.82
C PRO A 440 1.09 -11.17 -6.08
N THR A 441 0.45 -12.07 -6.80
CA THR A 441 -0.34 -13.17 -6.24
C THR A 441 0.49 -14.45 -6.23
N PHE A 442 0.71 -15.03 -5.06
CA PHE A 442 1.42 -16.29 -4.88
C PHE A 442 0.68 -17.46 -5.52
N ALA A 443 1.42 -18.33 -6.20
CA ALA A 443 0.85 -19.48 -6.88
C ALA A 443 0.61 -20.65 -5.91
N GLY A 444 -0.64 -21.07 -5.82
CA GLY A 444 -1.06 -22.26 -5.08
C GLY A 444 -1.12 -23.52 -5.94
N ARG A 445 -1.63 -24.61 -5.34
CA ARG A 445 -2.00 -25.79 -6.11
C ARG A 445 -3.25 -25.53 -6.95
N PRO A 446 -3.42 -26.16 -8.11
CA PRO A 446 -4.67 -26.09 -8.85
C PRO A 446 -5.85 -26.54 -7.97
N PRO A 447 -7.03 -25.96 -8.12
CA PRO A 447 -8.24 -26.54 -7.51
C PRO A 447 -8.41 -27.99 -7.98
N ARG A 448 -8.77 -28.88 -7.06
CA ARG A 448 -9.11 -30.26 -7.38
C ARG A 448 -10.49 -30.36 -7.95
#